data_679b7ff38690ed5b0ce3e524a7d12063
#
_entry.id   679b7ff38690ed5b0ce3e524a7d12063
#
_cell.length_a   1.000
_cell.length_b   1.000
_cell.length_c   1.000
_cell.angle_alpha   90.00
_cell.angle_beta   90.00
_cell.angle_gamma   90.00
#
_symmetry.space_group_name_H-M   'P 1'
#
loop_
_entity.id
_entity.type
_entity.pdbx_description
1 polymer ?
#
loop_
_entity_poly.entity_id
_entity_poly.type
_entity_poly.pdbx_seq_one_letter_code
_entity_poly.pdbx_strand_id
1 'polypeptide(L)'
;EVGLRLFGALCKHIKRQRISVEGSVRLISDINLYSDFVGSLRQKPLGPYFRALRELGQIYLVRIDAPAASYFGGGVKKGSRMAAKGASSTTMAMQAKELAVIIADTRRYGGVFTVEEVLGFAERRADWFAVRGEVERGMYGVGCLVM
;
A
#
# COMPACT_ATOMS: atom_id res chain seq x y z
N GLU A 1 6.60 -18.48 20.50
CA GLU A 1 6.24 -17.17 21.10
C GLU A 1 7.16 -16.04 20.64
N VAL A 2 8.49 -16.21 20.68
CA VAL A 2 9.47 -15.20 20.26
C VAL A 2 9.24 -14.74 18.80
N GLY A 3 8.99 -15.67 17.89
CA GLY A 3 8.75 -15.36 16.48
C GLY A 3 7.48 -14.54 16.23
N LEU A 4 6.41 -14.77 16.99
CA LEU A 4 5.19 -13.97 16.93
C LEU A 4 5.41 -12.56 17.50
N ARG A 5 6.23 -12.43 18.53
CA ARG A 5 6.63 -11.13 19.08
C ARG A 5 7.46 -10.34 18.06
N LEU A 6 8.38 -11.01 17.38
CA LEU A 6 9.14 -10.41 16.27
C LEU A 6 8.21 -9.92 15.15
N PHE A 7 7.29 -10.77 14.70
CA PHE A 7 6.29 -10.40 13.70
C PHE A 7 5.48 -9.17 14.12
N GLY A 8 4.95 -9.18 15.35
CA GLY A 8 4.20 -8.05 15.91
C GLY A 8 5.03 -6.77 16.02
N ALA A 9 6.31 -6.88 16.36
CA ALA A 9 7.23 -5.73 16.41
C ALA A 9 7.48 -5.15 15.01
N LEU A 10 7.68 -6.00 14.01
CA LEU A 10 7.81 -5.57 12.61
C LEU A 10 6.56 -4.86 12.10
N CYS A 11 5.38 -5.42 12.35
CA CYS A 11 4.10 -4.77 12.00
C CYS A 11 3.96 -3.39 12.65
N LYS A 12 4.28 -3.27 13.93
CA LYS A 12 4.26 -1.98 14.64
C LYS A 12 5.28 -0.99 14.08
N HIS A 13 6.46 -1.48 13.72
CA HIS A 13 7.50 -0.65 13.12
C HIS A 13 7.04 -0.08 11.78
N ILE A 14 6.51 -0.91 10.89
CA ILE A 14 5.98 -0.49 9.59
C ILE A 14 4.87 0.56 9.76
N LYS A 15 3.94 0.35 10.70
CA LYS A 15 2.84 1.30 10.99
C LYS A 15 3.30 2.66 11.54
N ARG A 16 4.53 2.79 11.97
CA ARG A 16 5.12 4.06 12.43
C ARG A 16 5.84 4.83 11.33
N GLN A 17 6.09 4.20 10.19
CA GLN A 17 6.82 4.81 9.08
C GLN A 17 5.87 5.39 8.04
N ARG A 18 6.35 6.39 7.30
CA ARG A 18 5.75 6.81 6.02
C ARG A 18 6.61 6.24 4.91
N ILE A 19 5.99 5.48 4.02
CA ILE A 19 6.69 4.65 3.05
C ILE A 19 6.40 5.17 1.64
N SER A 20 7.45 5.65 0.98
CA SER A 20 7.41 5.99 -0.45
C SER A 20 7.60 4.74 -1.31
N VAL A 21 7.35 4.85 -2.62
CA VAL A 21 7.60 3.76 -3.57
C VAL A 21 9.08 3.36 -3.55
N GLU A 22 9.99 4.31 -3.48
CA GLU A 22 11.42 4.05 -3.39
C GLU A 22 11.79 3.37 -2.07
N GLY A 23 11.20 3.82 -0.96
CA GLY A 23 11.38 3.22 0.36
C GLY A 23 10.83 1.80 0.45
N SER A 24 9.80 1.47 -0.34
CA SER A 24 9.20 0.14 -0.35
C SER A 24 10.15 -0.96 -0.81
N VAL A 25 11.05 -0.65 -1.72
CA VAL A 25 12.07 -1.62 -2.20
C VAL A 25 12.97 -2.07 -1.05
N ARG A 26 13.41 -1.14 -0.20
CA ARG A 26 14.17 -1.44 1.00
C ARG A 26 13.36 -2.27 1.99
N LEU A 27 12.13 -1.82 2.27
CA LEU A 27 11.23 -2.53 3.17
C LEU A 27 11.03 -3.99 2.74
N ILE A 28 10.78 -4.23 1.45
CA ILE A 28 10.59 -5.59 0.91
C ILE A 28 11.86 -6.41 1.03
N SER A 29 13.03 -5.82 0.77
CA SER A 29 14.32 -6.49 0.96
C SER A 29 14.50 -6.92 2.42
N ASP A 30 14.21 -6.05 3.38
CA ASP A 30 14.30 -6.34 4.81
C ASP A 30 13.31 -7.43 5.22
N ILE A 31 12.05 -7.36 4.75
CA ILE A 31 11.04 -8.39 5.02
C ILE A 31 11.47 -9.75 4.47
N ASN A 32 12.05 -9.79 3.27
CA ASN A 32 12.56 -11.02 2.68
C ASN A 32 13.68 -11.61 3.54
N LEU A 33 14.62 -10.79 3.98
CA LEU A 33 15.72 -11.20 4.86
C LEU A 33 15.19 -11.81 6.17
N TYR A 34 14.22 -11.16 6.82
CA TYR A 34 13.59 -11.71 8.02
C TYR A 34 12.82 -13.00 7.74
N SER A 35 12.13 -13.09 6.61
CA SER A 35 11.39 -14.28 6.21
C SER A 35 12.33 -15.48 5.99
N ASP A 36 13.46 -15.26 5.33
CA ASP A 36 14.47 -16.29 5.08
C ASP A 36 15.13 -16.74 6.37
N PHE A 37 15.45 -15.80 7.26
CA PHE A 37 15.97 -16.12 8.59
C PHE A 37 14.99 -16.98 9.40
N VAL A 38 13.73 -16.58 9.46
CA VAL A 38 12.69 -17.36 10.17
C VAL A 38 12.48 -18.72 9.51
N GLY A 39 12.56 -18.80 8.19
CA GLY A 39 12.52 -20.07 7.44
C GLY A 39 13.67 -21.01 7.83
N SER A 40 14.87 -20.48 8.05
CA SER A 40 16.03 -21.26 8.49
C SER A 40 15.87 -21.89 9.89
N LEU A 41 15.06 -21.26 10.74
CA LEU A 41 14.75 -21.76 12.08
C LEU A 41 13.81 -22.97 12.08
N ARG A 42 13.33 -23.42 10.92
CA ARG A 42 12.39 -24.54 10.74
C ARG A 42 11.11 -24.43 11.56
N GLN A 43 10.71 -23.22 11.92
CA GLN A 43 9.49 -22.93 12.68
C GLN A 43 8.28 -22.85 11.75
N LYS A 44 7.75 -24.00 11.31
CA LYS A 44 6.63 -24.11 10.38
C LYS A 44 5.43 -23.18 10.71
N PRO A 45 5.03 -23.01 12.00
CA PRO A 45 3.89 -22.15 12.33
C PRO A 45 4.09 -20.67 12.01
N LEU A 46 5.33 -20.18 11.83
CA LEU A 46 5.64 -18.80 11.52
C LEU A 46 5.59 -18.49 10.02
N GLY A 47 5.72 -19.51 9.17
CA GLY A 47 5.73 -19.34 7.72
C GLY A 47 4.56 -18.52 7.17
N PRO A 48 3.30 -18.80 7.52
CA PRO A 48 2.15 -18.03 7.05
C PRO A 48 2.21 -16.54 7.41
N TYR A 49 2.68 -16.19 8.60
CA TYR A 49 2.77 -14.80 9.07
C TYR A 49 3.78 -13.99 8.24
N PHE A 50 4.95 -14.54 7.99
CA PHE A 50 5.98 -13.87 7.20
C PHE A 50 5.64 -13.85 5.71
N ARG A 51 4.93 -14.86 5.20
CA ARG A 51 4.37 -14.83 3.84
C ARG A 51 3.36 -13.70 3.69
N ALA A 52 2.42 -13.56 4.62
CA ALA A 52 1.46 -12.46 4.62
C ALA A 52 2.14 -11.09 4.67
N LEU A 53 3.23 -10.96 5.44
CA LEU A 53 4.00 -9.73 5.52
C LEU A 53 4.72 -9.40 4.19
N ARG A 54 5.19 -10.41 3.46
CA ARG A 54 5.76 -10.23 2.11
C ARG A 54 4.70 -9.74 1.13
N GLU A 55 3.52 -10.34 1.15
CA GLU A 55 2.39 -9.90 0.33
C GLU A 55 1.95 -8.47 0.67
N LEU A 56 1.98 -8.12 1.97
CA LEU A 56 1.70 -6.77 2.43
C LEU A 56 2.64 -5.73 1.80
N GLY A 57 3.90 -6.09 1.59
CA GLY A 57 4.89 -5.21 0.94
C GLY A 57 4.46 -4.74 -0.45
N GLN A 58 3.65 -5.53 -1.16
CA GLN A 58 3.18 -5.19 -2.51
C GLN A 58 2.32 -3.93 -2.54
N ILE A 59 1.58 -3.61 -1.47
CA ILE A 59 0.76 -2.40 -1.42
C ILE A 59 1.58 -1.10 -1.56
N TYR A 60 2.86 -1.14 -1.22
CA TYR A 60 3.76 0.01 -1.33
C TYR A 60 4.45 0.11 -2.70
N LEU A 61 4.50 -0.98 -3.47
CA LEU A 61 5.10 -1.01 -4.81
C LEU A 61 4.18 -0.43 -5.89
N VAL A 62 2.88 -0.47 -5.69
CA VAL A 62 1.93 0.08 -6.65
C VAL A 62 2.20 1.57 -6.79
N ARG A 63 2.72 1.97 -7.95
CA ARG A 63 2.93 3.39 -8.27
C ARG A 63 1.62 3.98 -8.73
N ILE A 64 1.23 5.08 -8.11
CA ILE A 64 0.04 5.83 -8.48
C ILE A 64 0.51 7.23 -8.88
N ASP A 65 0.41 7.52 -10.17
CA ASP A 65 0.78 8.82 -10.73
C ASP A 65 -0.35 9.83 -10.44
N ALA A 66 -0.39 10.32 -9.20
CA ALA A 66 -1.26 11.41 -8.85
C ALA A 66 -0.82 12.66 -9.63
N PRO A 67 -1.76 13.40 -10.26
CA PRO A 67 -1.41 14.67 -10.86
C PRO A 67 -0.77 15.51 -9.75
N ALA A 68 0.42 16.05 -10.02
CA ALA A 68 1.12 16.90 -9.09
C ALA A 68 0.19 18.04 -8.69
N ALA A 69 -0.57 17.83 -7.63
CA ALA A 69 -1.27 18.91 -6.96
C ALA A 69 -0.17 19.80 -6.42
N SER A 70 -0.07 20.97 -7.01
CA SER A 70 0.87 22.04 -6.71
C SER A 70 0.83 22.36 -5.21
N TYR A 71 1.62 21.63 -4.45
CA TYR A 71 1.90 21.97 -3.07
C TYR A 71 3.04 22.98 -3.00
N PHE A 72 2.98 24.03 -3.80
CA PHE A 72 3.72 25.25 -3.48
C PHE A 72 3.15 26.40 -4.30
N GLY A 73 2.54 27.35 -3.61
CA GLY A 73 2.19 28.61 -4.19
C GLY A 73 3.41 29.36 -4.69
N GLY A 74 3.25 30.03 -5.80
CA GLY A 74 4.17 31.06 -6.25
C GLY A 74 4.77 30.79 -7.62
N GLY A 75 4.25 31.50 -8.65
CA GLY A 75 4.96 31.64 -9.92
C GLY A 75 4.09 31.39 -11.17
N VAL A 76 3.40 32.43 -11.55
CA VAL A 76 2.73 32.58 -12.83
C VAL A 76 3.69 32.23 -14.00
N LYS A 77 3.33 31.22 -14.83
CA LYS A 77 3.56 31.31 -16.28
C LYS A 77 2.39 30.70 -17.03
N LYS A 78 1.66 31.58 -17.67
CA LYS A 78 0.61 31.41 -18.64
C LYS A 78 1.20 30.73 -19.88
N GLY A 79 0.72 29.55 -20.22
CA GLY A 79 1.14 28.85 -21.44
C GLY A 79 0.37 27.54 -21.62
N SER A 80 -0.71 27.61 -22.34
CA SER A 80 -1.33 26.57 -23.19
C SER A 80 -0.92 25.11 -22.94
N ARG A 81 -1.79 24.34 -22.25
CA ARG A 81 -1.87 22.87 -22.39
C ARG A 81 -3.26 22.37 -21.97
N MET A 82 -4.19 22.42 -22.92
CA MET A 82 -5.56 21.90 -22.74
C MET A 82 -5.73 20.42 -23.07
N ALA A 83 -4.67 19.63 -23.27
CA ALA A 83 -4.80 18.24 -23.77
C ALA A 83 -4.41 17.11 -22.79
N ALA A 84 -3.87 17.40 -21.60
CA ALA A 84 -3.31 16.35 -20.72
C ALA A 84 -4.17 15.99 -19.51
N LYS A 85 -5.29 16.65 -19.26
CA LYS A 85 -6.05 16.50 -18.02
C LYS A 85 -6.93 15.25 -17.95
N GLY A 86 -7.31 14.67 -19.09
CA GLY A 86 -8.18 13.50 -19.13
C GLY A 86 -7.44 12.17 -18.97
N ALA A 87 -6.28 12.02 -19.58
CA ALA A 87 -5.49 10.79 -19.56
C ALA A 87 -4.87 10.51 -18.18
N SER A 88 -4.40 11.54 -17.49
CA SER A 88 -3.79 11.42 -16.15
C SER A 88 -4.79 10.98 -15.08
N SER A 89 -6.03 11.47 -15.15
CA SER A 89 -7.08 11.09 -14.18
C SER A 89 -7.51 9.64 -14.34
N THR A 90 -7.63 9.14 -15.57
CA THR A 90 -8.04 7.76 -15.84
C THR A 90 -6.95 6.78 -15.40
N THR A 91 -5.68 7.11 -15.63
CA THR A 91 -4.55 6.28 -15.23
C THR A 91 -4.46 6.17 -13.71
N MET A 92 -4.59 7.28 -12.99
CA MET A 92 -4.62 7.31 -11.53
C MET A 92 -5.75 6.43 -10.97
N ALA A 93 -6.96 6.55 -11.54
CA ALA A 93 -8.11 5.76 -11.09
C ALA A 93 -7.90 4.25 -11.31
N MET A 94 -7.27 3.85 -12.42
CA MET A 94 -6.93 2.45 -12.68
C MET A 94 -5.89 1.92 -11.68
N GLN A 95 -4.83 2.66 -11.43
CA GLN A 95 -3.78 2.31 -10.48
C GLN A 95 -4.31 2.25 -9.05
N ALA A 96 -5.17 3.20 -8.66
CA ALA A 96 -5.83 3.19 -7.36
C ALA A 96 -6.78 2.00 -7.20
N LYS A 97 -7.48 1.60 -8.26
CA LYS A 97 -8.32 0.40 -8.28
C LYS A 97 -7.49 -0.87 -8.11
N GLU A 98 -6.32 -0.96 -8.74
CA GLU A 98 -5.39 -2.07 -8.54
C GLU A 98 -4.97 -2.19 -7.07
N LEU A 99 -4.60 -1.07 -6.46
CA LEU A 99 -4.27 -1.02 -5.03
C LEU A 99 -5.47 -1.44 -4.16
N ALA A 100 -6.68 -0.98 -4.49
CA ALA A 100 -7.91 -1.35 -3.78
C ALA A 100 -8.17 -2.87 -3.83
N VAL A 101 -7.95 -3.50 -4.98
CA VAL A 101 -8.08 -4.96 -5.13
C VAL A 101 -7.06 -5.70 -4.25
N ILE A 102 -5.81 -5.22 -4.21
CA ILE A 102 -4.76 -5.82 -3.36
C ILE A 102 -5.13 -5.71 -1.88
N ILE A 103 -5.66 -4.57 -1.44
CA ILE A 103 -6.07 -4.35 -0.04
C ILE A 103 -7.26 -5.25 0.33
N ALA A 104 -8.24 -5.39 -0.56
CA ALA A 104 -9.48 -6.14 -0.29
C ALA A 104 -9.33 -7.66 -0.41
N ASP A 105 -8.26 -8.15 -1.05
CA ASP A 105 -8.04 -9.59 -1.26
C ASP A 105 -7.49 -10.27 0.00
N THR A 106 -8.40 -10.67 0.89
CA THR A 106 -8.05 -11.36 2.15
C THR A 106 -7.35 -12.70 1.94
N ARG A 107 -7.58 -13.37 0.81
CA ARG A 107 -6.95 -14.67 0.48
C ARG A 107 -5.45 -14.53 0.32
N ARG A 108 -5.00 -13.42 -0.20
CA ARG A 108 -3.58 -13.08 -0.39
C ARG A 108 -2.80 -13.13 0.94
N TYR A 109 -3.43 -12.74 2.03
CA TYR A 109 -2.82 -12.67 3.35
C TYR A 109 -3.05 -13.94 4.19
N GLY A 110 -3.71 -14.96 3.65
CA GLY A 110 -3.91 -16.25 4.33
C GLY A 110 -4.64 -16.17 5.67
N GLY A 111 -5.47 -15.14 5.87
CA GLY A 111 -6.21 -14.90 7.12
C GLY A 111 -5.37 -14.29 8.25
N VAL A 112 -4.12 -13.90 7.99
CA VAL A 112 -3.24 -13.26 8.99
C VAL A 112 -3.65 -11.81 9.25
N PHE A 113 -4.11 -11.11 8.20
CA PHE A 113 -4.57 -9.72 8.27
C PHE A 113 -6.01 -9.61 7.83
N THR A 114 -6.77 -8.77 8.53
CA THR A 114 -8.09 -8.32 8.09
C THR A 114 -7.96 -7.19 7.06
N VAL A 115 -9.05 -6.88 6.35
CA VAL A 115 -9.07 -5.75 5.40
C VAL A 115 -8.73 -4.42 6.09
N GLU A 116 -9.27 -4.20 7.29
CA GLU A 116 -9.02 -3.00 8.08
C GLU A 116 -7.53 -2.89 8.49
N GLU A 117 -6.92 -4.00 8.85
CA GLU A 117 -5.49 -4.03 9.19
C GLU A 117 -4.62 -3.71 7.97
N VAL A 118 -4.94 -4.29 6.81
CA VAL A 118 -4.25 -4.00 5.55
C VAL A 118 -4.45 -2.54 5.14
N LEU A 119 -5.67 -2.01 5.29
CA LEU A 119 -5.95 -0.59 5.06
C LEU A 119 -5.11 0.29 5.99
N GLY A 120 -4.99 -0.04 7.27
CA GLY A 120 -4.15 0.66 8.23
C GLY A 120 -2.66 0.66 7.85
N PHE A 121 -2.17 -0.35 7.13
CA PHE A 121 -0.84 -0.35 6.52
C PHE A 121 -0.79 0.54 5.26
N ALA A 122 -1.81 0.48 4.41
CA ALA A 122 -1.89 1.30 3.20
C ALA A 122 -1.89 2.81 3.52
N GLU A 123 -2.47 3.21 4.64
CA GLU A 123 -2.44 4.58 5.15
C GLU A 123 -1.02 5.10 5.44
N ARG A 124 -0.05 4.21 5.56
CA ARG A 124 1.36 4.59 5.75
C ARG A 124 2.07 4.94 4.45
N ARG A 125 1.44 4.79 3.31
CA ARG A 125 1.98 5.28 2.03
C ARG A 125 2.20 6.78 2.08
N ALA A 126 3.31 7.23 1.52
CA ALA A 126 3.64 8.66 1.48
C ALA A 126 2.63 9.48 0.66
N ASP A 127 2.03 8.85 -0.36
CA ASP A 127 1.04 9.44 -1.28
C ASP A 127 -0.42 9.21 -0.84
N TRP A 128 -0.66 8.62 0.34
CA TRP A 128 -1.99 8.20 0.77
C TRP A 128 -3.05 9.29 0.68
N PHE A 129 -2.75 10.50 1.11
CA PHE A 129 -3.70 11.61 1.09
C PHE A 129 -4.17 11.97 -0.32
N ALA A 130 -3.30 11.78 -1.32
CA ALA A 130 -3.63 12.05 -2.71
C ALA A 130 -4.50 10.95 -3.35
N VAL A 131 -4.32 9.70 -2.92
CA VAL A 131 -4.93 8.53 -3.58
C VAL A 131 -6.09 7.94 -2.81
N ARG A 132 -6.24 8.27 -1.54
CA ARG A 132 -7.22 7.72 -0.61
C ARG A 132 -8.63 7.65 -1.19
N GLY A 133 -9.14 8.75 -1.75
CA GLY A 133 -10.50 8.81 -2.26
C GLY A 133 -10.76 7.85 -3.41
N GLU A 134 -9.79 7.65 -4.30
CA GLU A 134 -9.89 6.71 -5.41
C GLU A 134 -9.77 5.25 -4.94
N VAL A 135 -8.91 4.99 -3.95
CA VAL A 135 -8.76 3.66 -3.35
C VAL A 135 -10.03 3.25 -2.62
N GLU A 136 -10.57 4.10 -1.77
CA GLU A 136 -11.83 3.85 -1.04
C GLU A 136 -13.00 3.63 -2.03
N ARG A 137 -13.07 4.41 -3.10
CA ARG A 137 -14.07 4.21 -4.16
C ARG A 137 -13.89 2.85 -4.84
N GLY A 138 -12.66 2.43 -5.07
CA GLY A 138 -12.33 1.12 -5.64
C GLY A 138 -12.70 -0.05 -4.72
N MET A 139 -12.54 0.11 -3.40
CA MET A 139 -12.84 -0.93 -2.41
C MET A 139 -14.34 -1.10 -2.18
N TYR A 140 -15.08 0.00 -2.05
CA TYR A 140 -16.49 -0.03 -1.67
C TYR A 140 -17.43 0.08 -2.88
N GLY A 141 -16.92 0.40 -4.07
CA GLY A 141 -17.68 0.57 -5.30
C GLY A 141 -18.60 1.79 -5.27
N VAL A 142 -19.15 2.15 -6.42
CA VAL A 142 -20.12 3.23 -6.55
C VAL A 142 -21.50 2.84 -5.96
N GLY A 143 -21.69 1.54 -5.66
CA GLY A 143 -22.95 0.98 -5.19
C GLY A 143 -23.24 1.10 -3.70
N CYS A 144 -22.23 1.42 -2.87
CA CYS A 144 -22.42 1.55 -1.42
C CYS A 144 -22.91 2.95 -0.98
N LEU A 145 -23.09 3.89 -1.91
CA LEU A 145 -23.62 5.21 -1.64
C LEU A 145 -25.13 5.31 -1.85
N VAL A 146 -25.80 4.21 -2.15
CA VAL A 146 -27.26 4.16 -2.26
C VAL A 146 -27.82 3.47 -1.02
N MET A 147 -27.92 4.23 0.00
CA MET A 147 -28.85 3.91 1.09
C MET A 147 -30.00 4.88 1.06
#